data_af254d554ab4c453b9f17203596d6de2
#
_entry.id   af254d554ab4c453b9f17203596d6de2
#
_cell.length_a   1.000
_cell.length_b   1.000
_cell.length_c   1.000
_cell.angle_alpha   90.00
_cell.angle_beta   90.00
_cell.angle_gamma   90.00
#
_symmetry.space_group_name_H-M   'P 1'
#
loop_
_entity.id
_entity.type
_entity.pdbx_description
1 polymer ?
#
loop_
_entity_poly.entity_id
_entity_poly.type
_entity_poly.pdbx_seq_one_letter_code
_entity_poly.pdbx_strand_id
1 'polypeptide(L)'
;MSYRFPWHRLTDEQLLDMRICDLPVKIKGSFLENHIKRLYSELNGRGIRFKPHVWLSEEWFSPDGVPGIAIPFYLAHPRLLKLERRQMLEVEGGTDADCMRILRHEAGHALDTAFRLHFKRRWRELFGSFAKPYPDFYKPRPKTRNYVLHLRAWYAQAHPAEDYAETFAVWLTPGSRWRRRYKGWPALRKLEYVDEVISELAGTRPRNRNRNKIEPLSALRITLREHYRRKREKYDFDWPDIYDRDLKRIFSDDPRHRSRPSAATFVRSVRREVRQIVADGTGVHQYTIDHVLQNMINRCKELRLRVATPVRQTRRGVMIVLTVQVMNVLHSGYHRIAV
;
A
#
# COMPACT_ATOMS: atom_id res chain seq x y z
N MET A 1 13.59 -37.03 13.25
CA MET A 1 12.70 -36.90 12.05
C MET A 1 11.69 -35.79 12.37
N SER A 2 11.85 -34.59 11.82
CA SER A 2 10.90 -33.51 12.03
C SER A 2 9.68 -33.76 11.15
N TYR A 3 8.57 -34.19 11.72
CA TYR A 3 7.27 -34.20 11.05
C TYR A 3 6.96 -32.75 10.69
N ARG A 4 7.24 -32.37 9.43
CA ARG A 4 6.81 -31.08 8.89
C ARG A 4 5.29 -31.12 8.80
N PHE A 5 4.63 -30.61 9.82
CA PHE A 5 3.19 -30.41 9.82
C PHE A 5 2.81 -29.61 8.57
N PRO A 6 1.88 -30.12 7.72
CA PRO A 6 1.53 -29.47 6.45
C PRO A 6 0.63 -28.25 6.68
N TRP A 7 1.15 -27.26 7.37
CA TRP A 7 0.45 -26.04 7.76
C TRP A 7 -0.29 -25.35 6.58
N HIS A 8 0.23 -25.47 5.38
CA HIS A 8 -0.38 -24.91 4.17
C HIS A 8 -1.70 -25.60 3.76
N ARG A 9 -2.03 -26.75 4.34
CA ARG A 9 -3.30 -27.47 4.17
C ARG A 9 -4.36 -27.12 5.21
N LEU A 10 -4.00 -26.36 6.24
CA LEU A 10 -4.95 -25.88 7.24
C LEU A 10 -6.05 -25.04 6.60
N THR A 11 -7.24 -25.10 7.19
CA THR A 11 -8.32 -24.16 6.88
C THR A 11 -7.90 -22.73 7.22
N ASP A 12 -8.62 -21.73 6.72
CA ASP A 12 -8.32 -20.35 7.06
C ASP A 12 -8.44 -20.10 8.58
N GLU A 13 -9.46 -20.67 9.22
CA GLU A 13 -9.67 -20.54 10.67
C GLU A 13 -8.52 -21.14 11.48
N GLN A 14 -8.10 -22.35 11.15
CA GLN A 14 -6.96 -22.99 11.82
C GLN A 14 -5.66 -22.23 11.59
N LEU A 15 -5.47 -21.68 10.39
CA LEU A 15 -4.29 -20.88 10.06
C LEU A 15 -4.29 -19.55 10.82
N LEU A 16 -5.46 -18.92 10.99
CA LEU A 16 -5.61 -17.69 11.75
C LEU A 16 -5.20 -17.82 13.22
N ASP A 17 -5.29 -19.01 13.79
CA ASP A 17 -4.89 -19.27 15.18
C ASP A 17 -3.39 -19.57 15.35
N MET A 18 -2.65 -19.70 14.25
CA MET A 18 -1.19 -19.83 14.31
C MET A 18 -0.52 -18.50 14.66
N ARG A 19 0.54 -18.57 15.48
CA ARG A 19 1.42 -17.40 15.70
C ARG A 19 2.29 -17.15 14.47
N ILE A 20 2.56 -15.91 14.18
CA ILE A 20 3.38 -15.52 13.02
C ILE A 20 4.80 -16.12 13.13
N CYS A 21 5.39 -16.14 14.34
CA CYS A 21 6.72 -16.72 14.57
C CYS A 21 6.82 -18.23 14.33
N ASP A 22 5.69 -18.95 14.31
CA ASP A 22 5.64 -20.39 14.10
C ASP A 22 5.47 -20.77 12.61
N LEU A 23 5.29 -19.76 11.73
CA LEU A 23 5.18 -19.99 10.29
C LEU A 23 6.52 -20.43 9.69
N PRO A 24 6.63 -21.63 9.09
CA PRO A 24 7.89 -22.12 8.54
C PRO A 24 8.17 -21.54 7.13
N VAL A 25 8.14 -20.21 7.03
CA VAL A 25 8.37 -19.48 5.77
C VAL A 25 9.74 -18.84 5.74
N LYS A 26 10.27 -18.68 4.53
CA LYS A 26 11.58 -18.07 4.30
C LYS A 26 11.61 -17.38 2.93
N ILE A 27 12.50 -16.44 2.76
CA ILE A 27 12.70 -15.73 1.49
C ILE A 27 13.22 -16.67 0.39
N LYS A 28 14.19 -17.54 0.73
CA LYS A 28 14.77 -18.49 -0.21
C LYS A 28 13.70 -19.46 -0.74
N GLY A 29 13.58 -19.58 -2.04
CA GLY A 29 12.59 -20.43 -2.72
C GLY A 29 11.18 -19.84 -2.78
N SER A 30 10.99 -18.60 -2.34
CA SER A 30 9.72 -17.89 -2.45
C SER A 30 9.69 -16.94 -3.66
N PHE A 31 8.52 -16.40 -3.94
CA PHE A 31 8.31 -15.28 -4.88
C PHE A 31 9.30 -14.12 -4.67
N LEU A 32 9.65 -13.82 -3.43
CA LEU A 32 10.52 -12.70 -3.07
C LEU A 32 11.96 -12.88 -3.54
N GLU A 33 12.46 -14.11 -3.62
CA GLU A 33 13.88 -14.34 -3.93
C GLU A 33 14.30 -13.74 -5.28
N ASN A 34 13.48 -13.90 -6.30
CA ASN A 34 13.76 -13.37 -7.64
C ASN A 34 13.64 -11.84 -7.67
N HIS A 35 12.68 -11.26 -6.94
CA HIS A 35 12.51 -9.81 -6.83
C HIS A 35 13.69 -9.14 -6.14
N ILE A 36 14.20 -9.75 -5.07
CA ILE A 36 15.39 -9.27 -4.37
C ILE A 36 16.64 -9.37 -5.26
N LYS A 37 16.82 -10.48 -5.99
CA LYS A 37 17.89 -10.62 -6.98
C LYS A 37 17.82 -9.55 -8.06
N ARG A 38 16.62 -9.27 -8.56
CA ARG A 38 16.37 -8.21 -9.53
C ARG A 38 16.70 -6.83 -8.97
N LEU A 39 16.27 -6.50 -7.74
CA LEU A 39 16.65 -5.26 -7.08
C LEU A 39 18.17 -5.10 -7.02
N TYR A 40 18.89 -6.15 -6.59
CA TYR A 40 20.36 -6.10 -6.50
C TYR A 40 21.02 -5.94 -7.88
N SER A 41 20.45 -6.51 -8.93
CA SER A 41 20.90 -6.31 -10.31
C SER A 41 20.68 -4.87 -10.75
N GLU A 42 19.53 -4.27 -10.45
CA GLU A 42 19.22 -2.88 -10.77
C GLU A 42 20.16 -1.91 -10.03
N LEU A 43 20.43 -2.14 -8.73
CA LEU A 43 21.39 -1.37 -7.95
C LEU A 43 22.81 -1.49 -8.56
N ASN A 44 23.25 -2.71 -8.85
CA ASN A 44 24.57 -2.94 -9.46
C ASN A 44 24.71 -2.28 -10.83
N GLY A 45 23.66 -2.30 -11.64
CA GLY A 45 23.60 -1.62 -12.95
C GLY A 45 23.74 -0.09 -12.85
N ARG A 46 23.56 0.47 -11.66
CA ARG A 46 23.80 1.88 -11.33
C ARG A 46 25.11 2.12 -10.58
N GLY A 47 26.00 1.13 -10.54
CA GLY A 47 27.29 1.22 -9.84
C GLY A 47 27.21 1.08 -8.32
N ILE A 48 26.02 0.80 -7.76
CA ILE A 48 25.82 0.64 -6.32
C ILE A 48 26.16 -0.80 -5.93
N ARG A 49 27.30 -1.00 -5.24
CA ARG A 49 27.70 -2.33 -4.72
C ARG A 49 26.98 -2.71 -3.42
N PHE A 50 26.38 -1.76 -2.75
CA PHE A 50 25.60 -1.99 -1.54
C PHE A 50 24.35 -2.82 -1.85
N LYS A 51 24.15 -3.87 -1.04
CA LYS A 51 22.97 -4.74 -1.10
C LYS A 51 22.29 -4.68 0.27
N PRO A 52 21.15 -4.00 0.43
CA PRO A 52 20.43 -4.01 1.69
C PRO A 52 20.12 -5.44 2.10
N HIS A 53 20.38 -5.79 3.36
CA HIS A 53 19.95 -7.10 3.85
C HIS A 53 18.43 -7.11 4.02
N VAL A 54 17.81 -8.27 3.85
CA VAL A 54 16.36 -8.42 3.86
C VAL A 54 15.94 -9.47 4.87
N TRP A 55 14.78 -9.26 5.48
CA TRP A 55 14.17 -10.24 6.39
C TRP A 55 12.65 -10.19 6.32
N LEU A 56 11.99 -11.25 6.80
CA LEU A 56 10.55 -11.28 6.92
C LEU A 56 10.12 -10.60 8.24
N SER A 57 9.10 -9.77 8.14
CA SER A 57 8.48 -9.02 9.23
C SER A 57 6.96 -8.96 9.06
N GLU A 58 6.29 -8.11 9.82
CA GLU A 58 4.84 -7.91 9.74
C GLU A 58 4.45 -7.03 8.53
N GLU A 59 5.19 -5.96 8.28
CA GLU A 59 4.92 -4.95 7.25
C GLU A 59 6.19 -4.62 6.45
N TRP A 60 6.05 -3.81 5.40
CA TRP A 60 7.16 -3.19 4.67
C TRP A 60 7.74 -2.05 5.48
N PHE A 61 9.01 -2.03 5.73
CA PHE A 61 9.74 -0.87 6.25
C PHE A 61 11.26 -1.02 6.12
N SER A 62 11.94 0.11 6.14
CA SER A 62 13.39 0.20 6.29
C SER A 62 13.70 1.03 7.53
N PRO A 63 14.11 0.42 8.65
CA PRO A 63 14.20 1.11 9.93
C PRO A 63 15.38 2.09 9.96
N ASP A 64 15.20 3.19 10.69
CA ASP A 64 16.27 4.14 10.94
C ASP A 64 17.48 3.47 11.60
N GLY A 65 18.68 3.82 11.14
CA GLY A 65 19.92 3.27 11.65
C GLY A 65 20.23 1.82 11.24
N VAL A 66 19.34 1.16 10.47
CA VAL A 66 19.58 -0.19 9.93
C VAL A 66 19.40 -0.18 8.41
N PRO A 67 20.49 -0.29 7.63
CA PRO A 67 20.42 -0.25 6.18
C PRO A 67 19.94 -1.58 5.59
N GLY A 68 18.70 -1.93 5.83
CA GLY A 68 18.05 -3.17 5.41
C GLY A 68 16.56 -2.98 5.16
N ILE A 69 15.88 -4.03 4.70
CA ILE A 69 14.48 -3.99 4.29
C ILE A 69 13.71 -5.12 4.99
N ALA A 70 12.72 -4.75 5.77
CA ALA A 70 11.70 -5.66 6.28
C ALA A 70 10.65 -5.92 5.18
N ILE A 71 10.26 -7.17 5.03
CA ILE A 71 9.33 -7.61 4.00
C ILE A 71 8.19 -8.40 4.66
N PRO A 72 6.91 -8.09 4.35
CA PRO A 72 5.79 -8.79 4.95
C PRO A 72 5.85 -10.30 4.73
N PHE A 73 5.64 -11.04 5.81
CA PHE A 73 5.73 -12.51 5.84
C PHE A 73 4.75 -13.18 4.86
N TYR A 74 3.59 -12.57 4.59
CA TYR A 74 2.58 -13.14 3.72
C TYR A 74 3.04 -13.25 2.25
N LEU A 75 4.03 -12.47 1.84
CA LEU A 75 4.62 -12.57 0.50
C LEU A 75 5.53 -13.80 0.32
N ALA A 76 5.91 -14.45 1.41
CA ALA A 76 6.84 -15.58 1.33
C ALA A 76 6.18 -16.91 0.93
N HIS A 77 4.84 -17.01 0.88
CA HIS A 77 4.17 -18.26 0.50
C HIS A 77 2.78 -18.02 -0.13
N PRO A 78 2.41 -18.73 -1.23
CA PRO A 78 1.12 -18.54 -1.93
C PRO A 78 -0.11 -18.72 -1.03
N ARG A 79 -0.03 -19.61 -0.03
CA ARG A 79 -1.12 -19.84 0.94
C ARG A 79 -1.38 -18.61 1.80
N LEU A 80 -0.33 -17.89 2.20
CA LEU A 80 -0.43 -16.64 2.98
C LEU A 80 -0.89 -15.49 2.10
N LEU A 81 -0.39 -15.37 0.87
CA LEU A 81 -0.91 -14.41 -0.12
C LEU A 81 -2.43 -14.55 -0.32
N LYS A 82 -2.91 -15.80 -0.38
CA LYS A 82 -4.35 -16.08 -0.51
C LYS A 82 -5.12 -15.69 0.74
N LEU A 83 -4.56 -15.92 1.93
CA LEU A 83 -5.16 -15.52 3.20
C LEU A 83 -5.22 -13.99 3.30
N GLU A 84 -4.11 -13.29 3.04
CA GLU A 84 -4.04 -11.82 3.00
C GLU A 84 -5.12 -11.23 2.10
N ARG A 85 -5.25 -11.75 0.87
CA ARG A 85 -6.28 -11.29 -0.07
C ARG A 85 -7.70 -11.50 0.44
N ARG A 86 -7.95 -12.55 1.22
CA ARG A 86 -9.26 -12.79 1.82
C ARG A 86 -9.53 -11.88 3.00
N GLN A 87 -8.52 -11.60 3.82
CA GLN A 87 -8.66 -10.79 5.03
C GLN A 87 -8.68 -9.28 4.72
N MET A 88 -7.87 -8.84 3.74
CA MET A 88 -7.66 -7.42 3.42
C MET A 88 -8.17 -7.01 2.05
N LEU A 89 -8.68 -7.95 1.23
CA LEU A 89 -9.22 -7.77 -0.11
C LEU A 89 -8.18 -7.39 -1.18
N GLU A 90 -7.02 -6.91 -0.78
CA GLU A 90 -5.84 -6.68 -1.63
C GLU A 90 -4.59 -7.21 -0.94
N VAL A 91 -3.48 -7.26 -1.68
CA VAL A 91 -2.19 -7.72 -1.17
C VAL A 91 -1.14 -6.71 -1.61
N GLU A 92 -0.62 -5.96 -0.66
CA GLU A 92 0.46 -5.01 -0.92
C GLU A 92 1.73 -5.75 -1.33
N GLY A 93 2.32 -5.36 -2.46
CA GLY A 93 3.46 -6.09 -3.02
C GLY A 93 3.10 -7.45 -3.64
N GLY A 94 1.81 -7.79 -3.78
CA GLY A 94 1.33 -9.10 -4.23
C GLY A 94 1.46 -9.36 -5.75
N THR A 95 1.87 -8.37 -6.53
CA THR A 95 2.19 -8.51 -7.97
C THR A 95 3.64 -8.17 -8.23
N ASP A 96 4.22 -8.67 -9.33
CA ASP A 96 5.61 -8.39 -9.72
C ASP A 96 5.90 -6.88 -9.80
N ALA A 97 4.99 -6.13 -10.41
CA ALA A 97 5.14 -4.69 -10.59
C ALA A 97 5.07 -3.95 -9.24
N ASP A 98 4.15 -4.36 -8.38
CA ASP A 98 3.93 -3.73 -7.09
C ASP A 98 5.06 -4.07 -6.10
N CYS A 99 5.46 -5.34 -6.03
CA CYS A 99 6.60 -5.78 -5.23
C CYS A 99 7.89 -5.01 -5.60
N MET A 100 8.18 -4.90 -6.89
CA MET A 100 9.38 -4.16 -7.35
C MET A 100 9.27 -2.66 -7.09
N ARG A 101 8.07 -2.10 -7.13
CA ARG A 101 7.84 -0.68 -6.81
C ARG A 101 8.19 -0.40 -5.35
N ILE A 102 7.65 -1.21 -4.43
CA ILE A 102 7.92 -1.05 -2.99
C ILE A 102 9.38 -1.38 -2.68
N LEU A 103 9.94 -2.45 -3.22
CA LEU A 103 11.36 -2.80 -3.00
C LEU A 103 12.33 -1.69 -3.40
N ARG A 104 12.04 -0.96 -4.49
CA ARG A 104 12.88 0.18 -4.89
C ARG A 104 12.73 1.35 -3.92
N HIS A 105 11.54 1.57 -3.40
CA HIS A 105 11.26 2.58 -2.39
C HIS A 105 12.04 2.27 -1.10
N GLU A 106 11.89 1.07 -0.56
CA GLU A 106 12.60 0.63 0.64
C GLU A 106 14.14 0.63 0.45
N ALA A 107 14.59 0.31 -0.77
CA ALA A 107 16.02 0.44 -1.09
C ALA A 107 16.52 1.88 -1.02
N GLY A 108 15.67 2.87 -1.29
CA GLY A 108 15.96 4.29 -1.11
C GLY A 108 16.27 4.61 0.35
N HIS A 109 15.41 4.22 1.28
CA HIS A 109 15.62 4.37 2.72
C HIS A 109 16.88 3.64 3.19
N ALA A 110 17.02 2.37 2.80
CA ALA A 110 18.17 1.57 3.18
C ALA A 110 19.50 2.19 2.68
N LEU A 111 19.50 2.78 1.49
CA LEU A 111 20.68 3.44 0.91
C LEU A 111 20.95 4.78 1.61
N ASP A 112 19.94 5.58 1.88
CA ASP A 112 20.09 6.81 2.67
C ASP A 112 20.74 6.51 4.02
N THR A 113 20.23 5.51 4.74
CA THR A 113 20.75 5.03 6.02
C THR A 113 22.18 4.50 5.90
N ALA A 114 22.48 3.70 4.83
CA ALA A 114 23.81 3.11 4.61
C ALA A 114 24.90 4.17 4.42
N PHE A 115 24.60 5.19 3.66
CA PHE A 115 25.55 6.23 3.28
C PHE A 115 25.36 7.54 4.06
N ARG A 116 24.34 7.60 4.96
CA ARG A 116 24.00 8.77 5.78
C ARG A 116 23.76 10.02 4.94
N LEU A 117 22.98 9.90 3.87
CA LEU A 117 22.77 10.99 2.90
C LEU A 117 21.97 12.14 3.48
N HIS A 118 21.00 11.86 4.37
CA HIS A 118 20.18 12.86 5.06
C HIS A 118 21.00 13.84 5.91
N PHE A 119 22.26 13.54 6.24
CA PHE A 119 23.18 14.50 6.88
C PHE A 119 23.82 15.47 5.91
N LYS A 120 23.78 15.21 4.58
CA LYS A 120 24.31 16.14 3.59
C LYS A 120 23.46 17.42 3.53
N ARG A 121 24.09 18.60 3.47
CA ARG A 121 23.41 19.89 3.41
C ARG A 121 22.43 19.97 2.24
N ARG A 122 22.87 19.58 1.04
CA ARG A 122 22.07 19.63 -0.18
C ARG A 122 20.84 18.70 -0.13
N TRP A 123 20.95 17.54 0.53
CA TRP A 123 19.80 16.67 0.77
C TRP A 123 18.72 17.41 1.57
N ARG A 124 19.10 18.06 2.69
CA ARG A 124 18.17 18.82 3.54
C ARG A 124 17.56 20.04 2.83
N GLU A 125 18.31 20.68 1.96
CA GLU A 125 17.81 21.79 1.14
C GLU A 125 16.74 21.36 0.13
N LEU A 126 16.83 20.12 -0.40
CA LEU A 126 15.92 19.60 -1.42
C LEU A 126 14.69 18.88 -0.84
N PHE A 127 14.88 18.12 0.21
CA PHE A 127 13.84 17.25 0.79
C PHE A 127 13.28 17.80 2.11
N GLY A 128 14.06 18.55 2.85
CA GLY A 128 13.71 19.08 4.17
C GLY A 128 14.46 18.37 5.31
N SER A 129 14.02 18.57 6.55
CA SER A 129 14.64 17.98 7.71
C SER A 129 14.23 16.52 7.89
N PHE A 130 15.21 15.59 7.91
CA PHE A 130 14.96 14.19 8.24
C PHE A 130 14.45 14.01 9.67
N ALA A 131 14.86 14.86 10.60
CA ALA A 131 14.45 14.80 12.00
C ALA A 131 13.03 15.36 12.27
N LYS A 132 12.30 15.75 11.21
CA LYS A 132 10.89 16.10 11.34
C LYS A 132 10.13 14.87 11.83
N PRO A 133 9.24 14.96 12.85
CA PRO A 133 8.44 13.83 13.25
C PRO A 133 7.53 13.37 12.10
N TYR A 134 7.38 12.06 11.95
CA TYR A 134 6.37 11.51 11.05
C TYR A 134 4.98 11.94 11.54
N PRO A 135 4.16 12.49 10.66
CA PRO A 135 2.78 12.76 11.03
C PRO A 135 2.00 11.45 11.07
N ASP A 136 1.06 11.30 12.00
CA ASP A 136 0.13 10.17 11.99
C ASP A 136 -0.64 10.10 10.66
N PHE A 137 -0.85 11.28 10.05
CA PHE A 137 -1.62 11.43 8.82
C PHE A 137 -1.13 12.63 8.01
N TYR A 138 -1.22 12.56 6.70
CA TYR A 138 -0.95 13.70 5.83
C TYR A 138 -2.10 13.97 4.85
N LYS A 139 -2.18 15.21 4.36
CA LYS A 139 -3.15 15.63 3.35
C LYS A 139 -2.42 15.91 2.03
N PRO A 140 -2.54 15.04 1.03
CA PRO A 140 -1.85 15.24 -0.24
C PRO A 140 -2.35 16.46 -1.00
N ARG A 141 -1.45 17.07 -1.76
CA ARG A 141 -1.71 18.18 -2.67
C ARG A 141 -1.49 17.71 -4.12
N PRO A 142 -2.51 17.17 -4.80
CA PRO A 142 -2.35 16.51 -6.10
C PRO A 142 -1.81 17.42 -7.22
N LYS A 143 -2.03 18.73 -7.12
CA LYS A 143 -1.59 19.73 -8.12
C LYS A 143 -0.12 20.13 -8.01
N THR A 144 0.56 19.77 -6.91
CA THR A 144 1.97 20.13 -6.74
C THR A 144 2.87 19.34 -7.67
N ARG A 145 3.87 20.01 -8.23
CA ARG A 145 4.92 19.41 -9.07
C ARG A 145 6.27 19.27 -8.33
N ASN A 146 6.27 19.52 -7.00
CA ASN A 146 7.47 19.46 -6.17
C ASN A 146 7.89 18.03 -5.81
N TYR A 147 7.05 17.07 -6.08
CA TYR A 147 7.22 15.66 -5.72
C TYR A 147 7.11 14.75 -6.93
N VAL A 148 7.81 13.64 -6.90
CA VAL A 148 7.64 12.57 -7.88
C VAL A 148 6.34 11.79 -7.61
N LEU A 149 5.92 11.00 -8.60
CA LEU A 149 4.76 10.11 -8.49
C LEU A 149 5.24 8.67 -8.64
N HIS A 150 5.28 7.91 -7.55
CA HIS A 150 5.72 6.52 -7.52
C HIS A 150 4.72 5.61 -6.79
N LEU A 151 4.62 5.68 -5.48
CA LEU A 151 3.56 4.99 -4.73
C LEU A 151 2.22 5.73 -4.86
N ARG A 152 1.15 5.07 -4.39
CA ARG A 152 -0.20 5.65 -4.39
C ARG A 152 -0.30 6.83 -3.42
N ALA A 153 -1.40 7.55 -3.49
CA ALA A 153 -1.76 8.61 -2.54
C ALA A 153 -0.74 9.76 -2.42
N TRP A 154 0.13 9.98 -3.43
CA TRP A 154 1.19 11.01 -3.39
C TRP A 154 2.12 10.88 -2.18
N TYR A 155 2.51 9.65 -1.86
CA TYR A 155 3.22 9.26 -0.64
C TYR A 155 4.51 10.06 -0.39
N ALA A 156 5.18 10.52 -1.44
CA ALA A 156 6.32 11.45 -1.32
C ALA A 156 6.03 12.72 -0.49
N GLN A 157 4.77 13.06 -0.25
CA GLN A 157 4.39 14.24 0.53
C GLN A 157 4.24 13.96 2.03
N ALA A 158 4.32 12.71 2.44
CA ALA A 158 4.13 12.30 3.83
C ALA A 158 5.28 12.81 4.72
N HIS A 159 6.52 12.61 4.28
CA HIS A 159 7.70 12.97 5.07
C HIS A 159 8.91 13.24 4.14
N PRO A 160 9.92 14.03 4.56
CA PRO A 160 11.16 14.21 3.80
C PRO A 160 11.88 12.91 3.44
N ALA A 161 11.88 11.91 4.30
CA ALA A 161 12.45 10.59 4.03
C ALA A 161 11.69 9.87 2.91
N GLU A 162 10.35 9.96 2.91
CA GLU A 162 9.49 9.39 1.88
C GLU A 162 9.70 10.06 0.53
N ASP A 163 9.84 11.39 0.52
CA ASP A 163 10.16 12.16 -0.67
C ASP A 163 11.50 11.70 -1.31
N TYR A 164 12.50 11.46 -0.47
CA TYR A 164 13.78 10.92 -0.96
C TYR A 164 13.62 9.49 -1.49
N ALA A 165 12.97 8.60 -0.75
CA ALA A 165 12.79 7.20 -1.13
C ALA A 165 11.98 7.06 -2.43
N GLU A 166 10.89 7.81 -2.57
CA GLU A 166 10.09 7.90 -3.80
C GLU A 166 10.92 8.43 -4.98
N THR A 167 11.72 9.47 -4.75
CA THR A 167 12.60 10.04 -5.78
C THR A 167 13.65 9.02 -6.22
N PHE A 168 14.28 8.34 -5.27
CA PHE A 168 15.23 7.26 -5.55
C PHE A 168 14.58 6.11 -6.34
N ALA A 169 13.39 5.68 -5.95
CA ALA A 169 12.67 4.61 -6.63
C ALA A 169 12.34 4.96 -8.09
N VAL A 170 11.91 6.18 -8.37
CA VAL A 170 11.69 6.66 -9.75
C VAL A 170 12.99 6.68 -10.55
N TRP A 171 14.08 7.16 -9.93
CA TRP A 171 15.40 7.20 -10.55
C TRP A 171 15.95 5.80 -10.86
N LEU A 172 15.80 4.86 -9.91
CA LEU A 172 16.29 3.48 -10.05
C LEU A 172 15.50 2.68 -11.10
N THR A 173 14.21 2.99 -11.28
CA THR A 173 13.31 2.22 -12.14
C THR A 173 13.82 2.17 -13.58
N PRO A 174 14.10 0.97 -14.13
CA PRO A 174 14.54 0.83 -15.53
C PRO A 174 13.54 1.43 -16.50
N GLY A 175 14.02 2.18 -17.48
CA GLY A 175 13.17 2.79 -18.50
C GLY A 175 12.23 3.89 -18.02
N SER A 176 12.40 4.41 -16.82
CA SER A 176 11.52 5.46 -16.23
C SER A 176 11.50 6.76 -17.04
N ARG A 177 12.54 7.00 -17.86
CA ARG A 177 12.71 8.24 -18.65
C ARG A 177 12.45 9.50 -17.82
N TRP A 178 12.87 9.48 -16.56
CA TRP A 178 12.52 10.49 -15.58
C TRP A 178 12.92 11.93 -16.00
N ARG A 179 14.05 12.14 -16.68
CA ARG A 179 14.43 13.46 -17.20
C ARG A 179 13.37 14.05 -18.14
N ARG A 180 12.79 13.21 -19.02
CA ARG A 180 11.73 13.62 -19.92
C ARG A 180 10.39 13.77 -19.18
N ARG A 181 10.06 12.82 -18.31
CA ARG A 181 8.78 12.78 -17.57
C ARG A 181 8.61 13.96 -16.63
N TYR A 182 9.69 14.39 -15.96
CA TYR A 182 9.65 15.48 -14.98
C TYR A 182 10.23 16.79 -15.53
N LYS A 183 10.38 16.94 -16.84
CA LYS A 183 10.82 18.20 -17.47
C LYS A 183 9.88 19.35 -17.07
N GLY A 184 10.45 20.42 -16.54
CA GLY A 184 9.69 21.59 -16.06
C GLY A 184 9.04 21.42 -14.68
N TRP A 185 9.27 20.30 -13.99
CA TRP A 185 8.83 20.12 -12.60
C TRP A 185 9.97 20.43 -11.64
N PRO A 186 9.71 21.13 -10.50
CA PRO A 186 10.71 21.28 -9.45
C PRO A 186 11.27 19.94 -8.93
N ALA A 187 10.48 18.86 -8.95
CA ALA A 187 10.92 17.50 -8.60
C ALA A 187 12.09 16.99 -9.46
N LEU A 188 12.31 17.54 -10.66
CA LEU A 188 13.45 17.16 -11.50
C LEU A 188 14.78 17.43 -10.80
N ARG A 189 14.91 18.53 -10.06
CA ARG A 189 16.14 18.85 -9.30
C ARG A 189 16.47 17.81 -8.24
N LYS A 190 15.47 17.16 -7.65
CA LYS A 190 15.64 16.05 -6.69
C LYS A 190 16.16 14.80 -7.39
N LEU A 191 15.62 14.48 -8.57
CA LEU A 191 16.07 13.36 -9.38
C LEU A 191 17.51 13.55 -9.89
N GLU A 192 17.86 14.78 -10.29
CA GLU A 192 19.23 15.15 -10.68
C GLU A 192 20.19 15.03 -9.50
N TYR A 193 19.79 15.46 -8.32
CA TYR A 193 20.56 15.26 -7.10
C TYR A 193 20.78 13.78 -6.78
N VAL A 194 19.76 12.94 -6.92
CA VAL A 194 19.92 11.49 -6.71
C VAL A 194 20.91 10.92 -7.71
N ASP A 195 20.81 11.28 -9.00
CA ASP A 195 21.70 10.82 -10.05
C ASP A 195 23.18 11.20 -9.78
N GLU A 196 23.39 12.43 -9.32
CA GLU A 196 24.70 12.97 -8.97
C GLU A 196 25.29 12.28 -7.72
N VAL A 197 24.53 12.26 -6.62
CA VAL A 197 25.02 11.68 -5.36
C VAL A 197 25.27 10.20 -5.46
N ILE A 198 24.48 9.46 -6.24
CA ILE A 198 24.72 8.03 -6.46
C ILE A 198 25.95 7.81 -7.33
N SER A 199 26.20 8.66 -8.32
CA SER A 199 27.43 8.61 -9.12
C SER A 199 28.69 8.81 -8.26
N GLU A 200 28.63 9.74 -7.28
CA GLU A 200 29.71 9.93 -6.30
C GLU A 200 29.93 8.70 -5.40
N LEU A 201 28.86 7.95 -5.12
CA LEU A 201 28.92 6.76 -4.28
C LEU A 201 29.33 5.49 -5.03
N ALA A 202 29.44 5.54 -6.35
CA ALA A 202 29.79 4.38 -7.16
C ALA A 202 31.08 3.72 -6.65
N GLY A 203 31.02 2.42 -6.39
CA GLY A 203 32.15 1.65 -5.86
C GLY A 203 32.52 1.90 -4.39
N THR A 204 31.95 2.89 -3.72
CA THR A 204 32.25 3.17 -2.32
C THR A 204 31.58 2.16 -1.36
N ARG A 205 32.16 2.05 -0.16
CA ARG A 205 31.60 1.18 0.90
C ARG A 205 30.63 1.97 1.77
N PRO A 206 29.52 1.36 2.23
CA PRO A 206 28.60 2.02 3.15
C PRO A 206 29.28 2.40 4.46
N ARG A 207 28.90 3.56 5.00
CA ARG A 207 29.37 4.06 6.31
C ARG A 207 28.70 3.32 7.45
N ASN A 208 27.41 3.04 7.30
CA ASN A 208 26.63 2.24 8.23
C ASN A 208 26.49 0.81 7.71
N ARG A 209 26.91 -0.17 8.52
CA ARG A 209 26.89 -1.59 8.18
C ARG A 209 26.10 -2.42 9.20
N ASN A 210 25.23 -1.77 9.96
CA ASN A 210 24.36 -2.45 10.91
C ASN A 210 23.52 -3.50 10.17
N ARG A 211 23.50 -4.73 10.68
CA ARG A 211 22.75 -5.86 10.11
C ARG A 211 21.67 -6.39 11.06
N ASN A 212 21.32 -5.63 12.06
CA ASN A 212 20.21 -5.99 12.95
C ASN A 212 18.93 -6.17 12.12
N LYS A 213 18.01 -6.94 12.67
CA LYS A 213 16.68 -7.12 12.12
C LYS A 213 15.70 -6.61 13.16
N ILE A 214 14.98 -5.58 12.83
CA ILE A 214 13.92 -5.03 13.68
C ILE A 214 12.66 -5.83 13.41
N GLU A 215 11.96 -6.24 14.46
CA GLU A 215 10.73 -7.03 14.37
C GLU A 215 10.80 -8.23 13.39
N PRO A 216 11.84 -9.09 13.49
CA PRO A 216 11.92 -10.22 12.58
C PRO A 216 10.77 -11.20 12.83
N LEU A 217 10.43 -11.99 11.82
CA LEU A 217 9.36 -13.01 11.89
C LEU A 217 9.39 -13.82 13.21
N SER A 218 10.59 -14.21 13.65
CA SER A 218 10.79 -15.01 14.87
C SER A 218 10.41 -14.29 16.18
N ALA A 219 10.28 -12.97 16.15
CA ALA A 219 9.89 -12.16 17.32
C ALA A 219 8.37 -11.92 17.37
N LEU A 220 7.64 -12.14 16.27
CA LEU A 220 6.21 -11.85 16.15
C LEU A 220 5.35 -12.96 16.78
N ARG A 221 5.05 -12.81 18.08
CA ARG A 221 4.33 -13.84 18.85
C ARG A 221 2.81 -13.76 18.77
N ILE A 222 2.26 -12.73 18.14
CA ILE A 222 0.81 -12.61 17.92
C ILE A 222 0.32 -13.65 16.91
N THR A 223 -0.96 -14.00 17.01
CA THR A 223 -1.59 -14.89 16.02
C THR A 223 -1.90 -14.12 14.73
N LEU A 224 -2.07 -14.85 13.63
CA LEU A 224 -2.54 -14.25 12.37
C LEU A 224 -3.92 -13.59 12.54
N ARG A 225 -4.79 -14.15 13.40
CA ARG A 225 -6.09 -13.57 13.75
C ARG A 225 -5.95 -12.17 14.36
N GLU A 226 -5.07 -12.05 15.32
CA GLU A 226 -4.78 -10.77 15.98
C GLU A 226 -4.13 -9.76 15.03
N HIS A 227 -3.17 -10.21 14.21
CA HIS A 227 -2.56 -9.40 13.15
C HIS A 227 -3.61 -8.80 12.22
N TYR A 228 -4.50 -9.65 11.66
CA TYR A 228 -5.53 -9.15 10.74
C TYR A 228 -6.60 -8.29 11.44
N ARG A 229 -6.89 -8.53 12.70
CA ARG A 229 -7.77 -7.65 13.49
C ARG A 229 -7.17 -6.23 13.56
N ARG A 230 -5.93 -6.11 14.01
CA ARG A 230 -5.21 -4.82 14.12
C ARG A 230 -5.07 -4.14 12.75
N LYS A 231 -4.73 -4.92 11.73
CA LYS A 231 -4.59 -4.39 10.38
C LYS A 231 -5.90 -3.82 9.85
N ARG A 232 -7.04 -4.49 10.07
CA ARG A 232 -8.35 -3.96 9.68
C ARG A 232 -8.72 -2.69 10.43
N GLU A 233 -8.40 -2.58 11.70
CA GLU A 233 -8.66 -1.38 12.52
C GLU A 233 -7.96 -0.12 11.96
N LYS A 234 -6.79 -0.25 11.34
CA LYS A 234 -6.12 0.87 10.66
C LYS A 234 -6.90 1.40 9.44
N TYR A 235 -7.73 0.58 8.81
CA TYR A 235 -8.51 0.91 7.62
C TYR A 235 -10.00 1.11 7.90
N ASP A 236 -10.40 0.97 9.15
CA ASP A 236 -11.78 1.20 9.59
C ASP A 236 -11.96 2.66 9.97
N PHE A 237 -12.94 3.31 9.35
CA PHE A 237 -13.28 4.70 9.60
C PHE A 237 -14.75 4.80 9.95
N ASP A 238 -15.10 5.63 10.94
CA ASP A 238 -16.46 6.04 11.18
C ASP A 238 -16.94 6.93 10.03
N TRP A 239 -17.81 6.37 9.21
CA TRP A 239 -18.42 7.07 8.10
C TRP A 239 -19.72 7.69 8.57
N PRO A 240 -19.97 9.00 8.34
CA PRO A 240 -21.25 9.59 8.66
C PRO A 240 -22.36 8.97 7.79
N ASP A 241 -23.48 8.60 8.41
CA ASP A 241 -24.66 7.97 7.76
C ASP A 241 -25.43 8.92 6.82
N ILE A 242 -24.76 9.50 5.82
CA ILE A 242 -25.31 10.51 4.92
C ILE A 242 -25.72 9.91 3.55
N TYR A 243 -26.14 8.64 3.53
CA TYR A 243 -26.38 7.96 2.23
C TYR A 243 -27.81 8.08 1.69
N ASP A 244 -28.79 8.44 2.49
CA ASP A 244 -30.22 8.30 2.13
C ASP A 244 -30.59 9.02 0.85
N ARG A 245 -30.22 10.28 0.74
CA ARG A 245 -30.50 11.11 -0.45
C ARG A 245 -29.88 10.54 -1.71
N ASP A 246 -28.64 10.07 -1.62
CA ASP A 246 -27.90 9.58 -2.78
C ASP A 246 -28.38 8.18 -3.17
N LEU A 247 -28.72 7.33 -2.20
CA LEU A 247 -29.31 6.01 -2.45
C LEU A 247 -30.68 6.13 -3.10
N LYS A 248 -31.53 7.08 -2.69
CA LYS A 248 -32.84 7.34 -3.31
C LYS A 248 -32.78 7.93 -4.70
N ARG A 249 -31.63 8.44 -5.16
CA ARG A 249 -31.40 8.83 -6.56
C ARG A 249 -31.16 7.64 -7.49
N ILE A 250 -30.68 6.52 -6.94
CA ILE A 250 -30.35 5.31 -7.72
C ILE A 250 -31.47 4.27 -7.58
N PHE A 251 -32.05 4.17 -6.41
CA PHE A 251 -33.06 3.18 -6.02
C PHE A 251 -34.36 3.86 -5.62
N SER A 252 -35.44 3.10 -5.56
CA SER A 252 -36.76 3.61 -5.24
C SER A 252 -37.36 2.89 -4.03
N ASP A 253 -38.06 3.62 -3.17
CA ASP A 253 -38.93 3.12 -2.12
C ASP A 253 -40.43 3.04 -2.57
N ASP A 254 -40.72 3.37 -3.85
CA ASP A 254 -42.08 3.34 -4.39
C ASP A 254 -42.67 1.91 -4.38
N PRO A 255 -43.87 1.70 -3.85
CA PRO A 255 -44.53 0.41 -3.83
C PRO A 255 -44.70 -0.25 -5.20
N ARG A 256 -44.75 0.52 -6.31
CA ARG A 256 -44.79 0.01 -7.68
C ARG A 256 -43.58 -0.86 -8.05
N HIS A 257 -42.48 -0.71 -7.35
CA HIS A 257 -41.25 -1.48 -7.59
C HIS A 257 -41.09 -2.66 -6.62
N ARG A 258 -42.12 -3.02 -5.84
CA ARG A 258 -42.04 -4.06 -4.80
C ARG A 258 -41.62 -5.45 -5.33
N SER A 259 -42.02 -5.78 -6.56
CA SER A 259 -41.65 -7.04 -7.23
C SER A 259 -40.24 -7.06 -7.78
N ARG A 260 -39.56 -5.91 -7.88
CA ARG A 260 -38.21 -5.83 -8.42
C ARG A 260 -37.15 -6.23 -7.38
N PRO A 261 -35.92 -6.63 -7.82
CA PRO A 261 -34.84 -7.00 -6.91
C PRO A 261 -34.57 -5.92 -5.84
N SER A 262 -34.23 -6.35 -4.62
CA SER A 262 -33.85 -5.39 -3.58
C SER A 262 -32.54 -4.69 -3.97
N ALA A 263 -32.45 -3.39 -3.64
CA ALA A 263 -31.23 -2.61 -3.82
C ALA A 263 -30.02 -3.26 -3.10
N ALA A 264 -30.24 -3.76 -1.88
CA ALA A 264 -29.19 -4.44 -1.14
C ALA A 264 -28.66 -5.70 -1.83
N THR A 265 -29.54 -6.50 -2.45
CA THR A 265 -29.12 -7.68 -3.23
C THR A 265 -28.37 -7.25 -4.49
N PHE A 266 -28.84 -6.20 -5.15
CA PHE A 266 -28.15 -5.67 -6.33
C PHE A 266 -26.75 -5.17 -6.01
N VAL A 267 -26.58 -4.33 -4.97
CA VAL A 267 -25.27 -3.82 -4.56
C VAL A 267 -24.33 -4.98 -4.21
N ARG A 268 -24.80 -6.03 -3.53
CA ARG A 268 -23.99 -7.24 -3.27
C ARG A 268 -23.52 -7.92 -4.55
N SER A 269 -24.38 -8.01 -5.56
CA SER A 269 -24.05 -8.70 -6.83
C SER A 269 -22.94 -7.98 -7.60
N VAL A 270 -22.85 -6.65 -7.51
CA VAL A 270 -21.85 -5.84 -8.19
C VAL A 270 -20.67 -5.42 -7.29
N ARG A 271 -20.70 -5.81 -6.00
CA ARG A 271 -19.76 -5.35 -4.96
C ARG A 271 -18.29 -5.48 -5.36
N ARG A 272 -17.89 -6.64 -5.86
CA ARG A 272 -16.50 -6.92 -6.22
C ARG A 272 -16.00 -6.02 -7.36
N GLU A 273 -16.81 -5.89 -8.42
CA GLU A 273 -16.48 -5.09 -9.60
C GLU A 273 -16.37 -3.60 -9.24
N VAL A 274 -17.41 -3.08 -8.57
CA VAL A 274 -17.48 -1.66 -8.21
C VAL A 274 -16.38 -1.27 -7.23
N ARG A 275 -16.10 -2.11 -6.23
CA ARG A 275 -15.00 -1.89 -5.28
C ARG A 275 -13.66 -1.77 -6.01
N GLN A 276 -13.37 -2.71 -6.92
CA GLN A 276 -12.09 -2.70 -7.66
C GLN A 276 -11.95 -1.43 -8.50
N ILE A 277 -12.98 -1.07 -9.28
CA ILE A 277 -12.94 0.12 -10.14
C ILE A 277 -12.73 1.40 -9.33
N VAL A 278 -13.44 1.53 -8.20
CA VAL A 278 -13.32 2.71 -7.35
C VAL A 278 -11.95 2.76 -6.65
N ALA A 279 -11.42 1.62 -6.19
CA ALA A 279 -10.07 1.55 -5.63
C ALA A 279 -9.01 1.97 -6.64
N ASP A 280 -9.09 1.47 -7.86
CA ASP A 280 -8.15 1.81 -8.94
C ASP A 280 -8.23 3.30 -9.30
N GLY A 281 -9.44 3.87 -9.32
CA GLY A 281 -9.66 5.28 -9.66
C GLY A 281 -9.31 6.27 -8.55
N THR A 282 -9.46 5.89 -7.29
CA THR A 282 -9.28 6.79 -6.13
C THR A 282 -7.98 6.57 -5.39
N GLY A 283 -7.34 5.40 -5.53
CA GLY A 283 -6.18 4.98 -4.75
C GLY A 283 -6.51 4.57 -3.30
N VAL A 284 -7.79 4.55 -2.91
CA VAL A 284 -8.23 4.14 -1.57
C VAL A 284 -8.16 2.63 -1.44
N HIS A 285 -7.74 2.15 -0.27
CA HIS A 285 -7.64 0.72 0.02
C HIS A 285 -8.99 0.02 -0.12
N GLN A 286 -9.00 -1.15 -0.74
CA GLN A 286 -10.23 -1.89 -1.05
C GLN A 286 -11.05 -2.25 0.20
N TYR A 287 -10.40 -2.49 1.33
CA TYR A 287 -11.08 -2.77 2.60
C TYR A 287 -11.95 -1.57 3.04
N THR A 288 -11.41 -0.36 2.98
CA THR A 288 -12.14 0.88 3.30
C THR A 288 -13.36 1.06 2.38
N ILE A 289 -13.19 0.88 1.07
CA ILE A 289 -14.30 0.98 0.11
C ILE A 289 -15.35 -0.10 0.36
N ASP A 290 -14.92 -1.29 0.74
CA ASP A 290 -15.82 -2.40 1.06
C ASP A 290 -16.66 -2.13 2.30
N HIS A 291 -16.11 -1.44 3.29
CA HIS A 291 -16.84 -0.96 4.48
C HIS A 291 -17.96 0.02 4.07
N VAL A 292 -17.66 1.00 3.22
CA VAL A 292 -18.67 1.93 2.67
C VAL A 292 -19.77 1.17 1.94
N LEU A 293 -19.42 0.22 1.08
CA LEU A 293 -20.39 -0.60 0.37
C LEU A 293 -21.26 -1.41 1.35
N GLN A 294 -20.69 -1.92 2.44
CA GLN A 294 -21.46 -2.63 3.47
C GLN A 294 -22.46 -1.71 4.15
N ASN A 295 -22.08 -0.49 4.49
CA ASN A 295 -22.98 0.51 5.07
C ASN A 295 -24.09 0.88 4.08
N MET A 296 -23.77 1.12 2.81
CA MET A 296 -24.77 1.32 1.76
C MET A 296 -25.75 0.15 1.63
N ILE A 297 -25.26 -1.11 1.70
CA ILE A 297 -26.10 -2.32 1.68
C ILE A 297 -27.06 -2.35 2.87
N ASN A 298 -26.55 -2.07 4.08
CA ASN A 298 -27.36 -2.06 5.28
C ASN A 298 -28.44 -0.97 5.19
N ARG A 299 -28.06 0.23 4.75
CA ARG A 299 -29.00 1.33 4.60
C ARG A 299 -30.06 1.08 3.53
N CYS A 300 -29.69 0.44 2.40
CA CYS A 300 -30.66 -0.01 1.41
C CYS A 300 -31.69 -0.99 1.98
N LYS A 301 -31.29 -1.86 2.93
CA LYS A 301 -32.24 -2.78 3.60
C LYS A 301 -33.19 -2.03 4.51
N GLU A 302 -32.66 -1.14 5.36
CA GLU A 302 -33.44 -0.34 6.31
C GLU A 302 -34.49 0.49 5.57
N LEU A 303 -34.12 1.17 4.49
CA LEU A 303 -34.98 1.96 3.63
C LEU A 303 -35.84 1.13 2.68
N ARG A 304 -35.72 -0.21 2.67
CA ARG A 304 -36.47 -1.15 1.81
C ARG A 304 -36.39 -0.81 0.31
N LEU A 305 -35.27 -0.25 -0.14
CA LEU A 305 -35.10 0.24 -1.49
C LEU A 305 -35.11 -0.90 -2.54
N ARG A 306 -35.61 -0.59 -3.72
CA ARG A 306 -35.73 -1.48 -4.87
C ARG A 306 -35.03 -0.89 -6.10
N VAL A 307 -34.59 -1.79 -6.99
CA VAL A 307 -34.02 -1.40 -8.29
C VAL A 307 -35.16 -0.82 -9.16
N ALA A 308 -35.06 0.43 -9.59
CA ALA A 308 -36.06 1.10 -10.42
C ALA A 308 -35.66 1.24 -11.88
N THR A 309 -34.35 1.20 -12.18
CA THR A 309 -33.76 1.43 -13.50
C THR A 309 -33.11 0.16 -14.07
N PRO A 310 -32.78 0.12 -15.38
CA PRO A 310 -32.05 -1.00 -15.96
C PRO A 310 -30.72 -1.29 -15.25
N VAL A 311 -30.32 -2.56 -15.20
CA VAL A 311 -29.10 -3.05 -14.49
C VAL A 311 -27.87 -2.22 -14.79
N ARG A 312 -27.62 -1.90 -16.08
CA ARG A 312 -26.44 -1.11 -16.50
C ARG A 312 -26.46 0.31 -15.90
N GLN A 313 -27.63 0.95 -15.90
CA GLN A 313 -27.80 2.29 -15.36
C GLN A 313 -27.67 2.28 -13.83
N THR A 314 -28.32 1.31 -13.15
CA THR A 314 -28.23 1.14 -11.71
C THR A 314 -26.78 0.92 -11.25
N ARG A 315 -26.02 0.04 -11.95
CA ARG A 315 -24.62 -0.22 -11.63
C ARG A 315 -23.76 1.03 -11.78
N ARG A 316 -23.97 1.80 -12.87
CA ARG A 316 -23.27 3.09 -13.06
C ARG A 316 -23.61 4.08 -11.94
N GLY A 317 -24.85 4.14 -11.51
CA GLY A 317 -25.31 4.97 -10.39
C GLY A 317 -24.59 4.59 -9.09
N VAL A 318 -24.51 3.28 -8.77
CA VAL A 318 -23.79 2.79 -7.58
C VAL A 318 -22.32 3.19 -7.64
N MET A 319 -21.64 3.02 -8.78
CA MET A 319 -20.24 3.44 -8.94
C MET A 319 -20.05 4.94 -8.68
N ILE A 320 -20.92 5.78 -9.28
CA ILE A 320 -20.82 7.23 -9.10
C ILE A 320 -21.01 7.62 -7.64
N VAL A 321 -22.08 7.12 -7.01
CA VAL A 321 -22.35 7.45 -5.58
C VAL A 321 -21.23 6.96 -4.68
N LEU A 322 -20.76 5.74 -4.87
CA LEU A 322 -19.62 5.22 -4.11
C LEU A 322 -18.38 6.08 -4.30
N THR A 323 -18.04 6.46 -5.54
CA THR A 323 -16.90 7.33 -5.83
C THR A 323 -17.07 8.69 -5.13
N VAL A 324 -18.24 9.30 -5.22
CA VAL A 324 -18.53 10.60 -4.55
C VAL A 324 -18.36 10.48 -3.04
N GLN A 325 -18.92 9.43 -2.43
CA GLN A 325 -18.78 9.21 -1.00
C GLN A 325 -17.31 9.01 -0.58
N VAL A 326 -16.58 8.17 -1.30
CA VAL A 326 -15.15 7.95 -1.07
C VAL A 326 -14.37 9.27 -1.22
N MET A 327 -14.65 10.05 -2.27
CA MET A 327 -13.98 11.34 -2.51
C MET A 327 -14.36 12.41 -1.48
N ASN A 328 -15.62 12.45 -1.04
CA ASN A 328 -16.04 13.37 0.03
C ASN A 328 -15.26 13.12 1.31
N VAL A 329 -15.05 11.86 1.68
CA VAL A 329 -14.22 11.52 2.85
C VAL A 329 -12.76 11.89 2.61
N LEU A 330 -12.21 11.61 1.43
CA LEU A 330 -10.84 12.00 1.07
C LEU A 330 -10.63 13.53 1.16
N HIS A 331 -11.64 14.33 0.82
CA HIS A 331 -11.51 15.79 0.72
C HIS A 331 -12.12 16.59 1.87
N SER A 332 -13.00 16.00 2.68
CA SER A 332 -13.65 16.67 3.82
C SER A 332 -12.71 17.01 4.98
N GLY A 333 -11.44 16.60 4.91
CA GLY A 333 -10.47 16.77 5.99
C GLY A 333 -10.53 15.66 7.06
N TYR A 334 -11.50 14.77 6.97
CA TYR A 334 -11.59 13.56 7.80
C TYR A 334 -10.71 12.43 7.26
N HIS A 335 -10.36 12.46 5.96
CA HIS A 335 -9.45 11.48 5.39
C HIS A 335 -8.01 11.86 5.71
N ARG A 336 -7.46 11.09 6.60
CA ARG A 336 -6.06 11.10 6.98
C ARG A 336 -5.45 9.84 6.37
N ILE A 337 -4.50 10.00 5.44
CA ILE A 337 -3.73 8.87 4.95
C ILE A 337 -2.74 8.55 6.06
N ALA A 338 -2.89 7.38 6.69
CA ALA A 338 -1.95 6.89 7.70
C ALA A 338 -0.57 6.71 7.05
N VAL A 339 0.47 7.08 7.78
CA VAL A 339 1.87 6.96 7.35
C VAL A 339 2.46 5.68 7.91
#